data_d275af184e46e0b3ef5c7956af5cbfae
#
_entry.id   d275af184e46e0b3ef5c7956af5cbfae
#
_cell.length_a   1.000
_cell.length_b   1.000
_cell.length_c   1.000
_cell.angle_alpha   90.00
_cell.angle_beta   90.00
_cell.angle_gamma   90.00
#
_symmetry.space_group_name_H-M   'P 1'
#
loop_
_entity.id
_entity.type
_entity.pdbx_description
1 polymer ?
#
loop_
_entity_poly.entity_id
_entity_poly.type
_entity_poly.pdbx_seq_one_letter_code
_entity_poly.pdbx_strand_id
1 'polypeptide(L)'
;MHPQVRLPQAGKCPVCSMPLIPATAAVPIKKRYRSTMMPGEFSDTPRKDSMGMDMVPVEESGTAMLKLSDHARAMASVETVAVERRQITHEIRAVGKVQYNESALAVINSRVEGYIEKLHVDFTGVQVKQGDHLVDIYSPDLVLAQKELLVALDGPPNNSWIDAAKLKLLRWGLTQQQVDDLMQKRKVSERVTLFSPINGTVTERMAVQQAMVKSGEMLYKLANLESVWVYLDIYESELGWVQQGQTATIHAEAYPSGEFTGRIWFINPVLTEESRTVKVLVNIANTDQKLKPGMFVSAVIRVPVLADGKAAPTGFGGQFTCPMHPQVLQAQAGSCPQCGMALTMIPGGKNKPPDAELSVLAVPVAAVLDSGVRKLVYVEHAQGGFMPMEVTLSSRAGDYYSVLAGLNEGDKVAVRGNFLLDSQFQIQGLPSLFYATGQAPAAGHQHGGATDAKPAPPASAAPPAPSGHEGHTAPMADEPKPKP
;
A
#
# COMPACT_ATOMS: atom_id res chain seq x y z
N MET A 1 14.70 -25.77 -31.04
CA MET A 1 13.51 -25.82 -31.90
C MET A 1 13.10 -27.23 -32.30
N HIS A 2 14.02 -28.17 -32.52
CA HIS A 2 13.70 -29.58 -32.81
C HIS A 2 14.42 -30.50 -31.82
N PRO A 3 13.91 -30.72 -30.62
CA PRO A 3 14.57 -31.46 -29.53
C PRO A 3 14.72 -32.95 -29.83
N GLN A 4 14.01 -33.44 -30.86
CA GLN A 4 14.03 -34.84 -31.31
C GLN A 4 15.25 -35.15 -32.18
N VAL A 5 15.92 -34.13 -32.75
CA VAL A 5 17.09 -34.33 -33.60
C VAL A 5 18.33 -34.47 -32.75
N ARG A 6 18.88 -35.68 -32.62
CA ARG A 6 20.15 -36.00 -31.94
C ARG A 6 21.15 -36.54 -32.94
N LEU A 7 22.30 -35.89 -33.05
CA LEU A 7 23.41 -36.32 -33.90
C LEU A 7 24.64 -36.57 -33.03
N PRO A 8 25.48 -37.56 -33.37
CA PRO A 8 26.66 -37.90 -32.57
C PRO A 8 27.82 -36.89 -32.71
N GLN A 9 27.74 -35.98 -33.69
CA GLN A 9 28.79 -34.97 -33.93
C GLN A 9 28.17 -33.55 -33.99
N ALA A 10 28.99 -32.56 -33.68
CA ALA A 10 28.60 -31.15 -33.79
C ALA A 10 28.27 -30.83 -35.27
N GLY A 11 27.12 -30.24 -35.52
CA GLY A 11 26.65 -29.93 -36.87
C GLY A 11 25.42 -29.05 -36.88
N LYS A 12 24.80 -28.93 -38.04
CA LYS A 12 23.55 -28.17 -38.20
C LYS A 12 22.35 -29.12 -38.17
N CYS A 13 21.25 -28.66 -37.62
CA CYS A 13 19.99 -29.41 -37.63
C CYS A 13 19.51 -29.63 -39.05
N PRO A 14 19.21 -30.88 -39.47
CA PRO A 14 18.80 -31.19 -40.84
C PRO A 14 17.43 -30.63 -41.21
N VAL A 15 16.64 -30.20 -40.22
CA VAL A 15 15.28 -29.66 -40.43
C VAL A 15 15.28 -28.14 -40.54
N CYS A 16 16.12 -27.42 -39.74
CA CYS A 16 16.10 -25.94 -39.68
C CYS A 16 17.46 -25.28 -39.89
N SER A 17 18.51 -26.06 -40.20
CA SER A 17 19.87 -25.59 -40.47
C SER A 17 20.54 -24.78 -39.34
N MET A 18 19.95 -24.72 -38.17
CA MET A 18 20.56 -24.04 -36.99
C MET A 18 21.65 -24.93 -36.36
N PRO A 19 22.70 -24.33 -35.76
CA PRO A 19 23.72 -25.09 -35.08
C PRO A 19 23.13 -25.90 -33.93
N LEU A 20 23.50 -27.16 -33.82
CA LEU A 20 23.12 -28.04 -32.72
C LEU A 20 23.94 -27.66 -31.49
N ILE A 21 23.27 -27.57 -30.36
CA ILE A 21 23.88 -27.34 -29.03
C ILE A 21 24.27 -28.72 -28.46
N PRO A 22 25.46 -28.91 -27.90
CA PRO A 22 25.80 -30.18 -27.25
C PRO A 22 24.75 -30.50 -26.17
N ALA A 23 24.15 -31.69 -26.26
CA ALA A 23 23.33 -32.22 -25.20
C ALA A 23 24.23 -32.33 -23.97
N THR A 24 23.89 -31.66 -22.88
CA THR A 24 24.61 -31.73 -21.60
C THR A 24 24.78 -33.22 -21.29
N ALA A 25 26.02 -33.70 -21.25
CA ALA A 25 26.32 -35.08 -20.88
C ALA A 25 25.68 -35.30 -19.51
N ALA A 26 24.95 -36.40 -19.34
CA ALA A 26 24.46 -36.83 -18.05
C ALA A 26 25.63 -36.73 -17.06
N VAL A 27 25.49 -35.91 -16.00
CA VAL A 27 26.49 -35.78 -14.92
C VAL A 27 26.76 -37.23 -14.47
N PRO A 28 28.00 -37.71 -14.43
CA PRO A 28 28.27 -39.06 -13.99
C PRO A 28 27.75 -39.24 -12.58
N ILE A 29 26.86 -40.20 -12.36
CA ILE A 29 26.27 -40.53 -11.05
C ILE A 29 27.44 -40.94 -10.17
N LYS A 30 27.80 -40.07 -9.21
CA LYS A 30 28.79 -40.40 -8.19
C LYS A 30 28.18 -41.46 -7.29
N LYS A 31 28.77 -42.69 -7.30
CA LYS A 31 28.38 -43.75 -6.39
C LYS A 31 28.87 -43.34 -4.99
N ARG A 32 27.94 -43.15 -4.06
CA ARG A 32 28.24 -42.95 -2.63
C ARG A 32 28.01 -44.26 -1.88
N TYR A 33 28.76 -44.45 -0.82
CA TYR A 33 28.68 -45.64 0.03
C TYR A 33 28.21 -45.20 1.43
N ARG A 34 27.28 -45.97 2.01
CA ARG A 34 26.70 -45.71 3.35
C ARG A 34 26.99 -46.86 4.30
N SER A 35 27.31 -46.55 5.57
CA SER A 35 27.30 -47.54 6.63
C SER A 35 25.91 -48.09 6.88
N THR A 36 25.81 -49.40 7.10
CA THR A 36 24.53 -50.08 7.43
C THR A 36 24.15 -49.92 8.90
N MET A 37 25.08 -49.63 9.79
CA MET A 37 24.88 -49.55 11.23
C MET A 37 24.98 -48.13 11.80
N MET A 38 25.67 -47.24 11.12
CA MET A 38 25.85 -45.86 11.57
C MET A 38 25.09 -44.91 10.64
N PRO A 39 23.87 -44.45 11.01
CA PRO A 39 23.14 -43.46 10.25
C PRO A 39 23.94 -42.15 10.18
N GLY A 40 24.30 -41.70 8.96
CA GLY A 40 25.05 -40.45 8.73
C GLY A 40 26.50 -40.64 8.28
N GLU A 41 27.08 -41.83 8.29
CA GLU A 41 28.41 -42.09 7.75
C GLU A 41 28.35 -42.43 6.26
N PHE A 42 28.88 -41.51 5.41
CA PHE A 42 28.96 -41.65 3.96
C PHE A 42 30.40 -41.56 3.48
N SER A 43 30.69 -42.22 2.38
CA SER A 43 31.98 -42.15 1.69
C SER A 43 31.78 -42.10 0.18
N ASP A 44 32.62 -41.34 -0.50
CA ASP A 44 32.66 -41.31 -1.98
C ASP A 44 33.46 -42.48 -2.58
N THR A 45 34.10 -43.27 -1.75
CA THR A 45 34.82 -44.46 -2.16
C THR A 45 34.46 -45.66 -1.29
N PRO A 46 34.51 -46.90 -1.85
CA PRO A 46 34.25 -48.11 -1.07
C PRO A 46 35.28 -48.21 0.07
N ARG A 47 34.82 -48.09 1.30
CA ARG A 47 35.66 -48.26 2.53
C ARG A 47 34.87 -48.95 3.61
N LYS A 48 35.52 -49.34 4.66
CA LYS A 48 34.88 -49.82 5.90
C LYS A 48 34.45 -48.64 6.73
N ASP A 49 33.30 -48.78 7.40
CA ASP A 49 32.81 -47.80 8.36
C ASP A 49 33.65 -47.77 9.65
N SER A 50 33.31 -46.86 10.56
CA SER A 50 34.00 -46.72 11.85
C SER A 50 33.92 -47.97 12.75
N MET A 51 33.01 -48.91 12.42
CA MET A 51 32.84 -50.20 13.12
C MET A 51 33.53 -51.37 12.37
N GLY A 52 34.22 -51.10 11.26
CA GLY A 52 34.94 -52.09 10.49
C GLY A 52 34.12 -52.87 9.48
N MET A 53 32.86 -52.53 9.24
CA MET A 53 31.96 -53.18 8.27
C MET A 53 32.03 -52.49 6.90
N ASP A 54 31.82 -53.28 5.87
CA ASP A 54 31.84 -52.76 4.50
C ASP A 54 30.62 -51.85 4.23
N MET A 55 30.87 -50.67 3.71
CA MET A 55 29.84 -49.71 3.32
C MET A 55 29.15 -50.17 2.06
N VAL A 56 27.81 -50.07 2.02
CA VAL A 56 26.98 -50.48 0.93
C VAL A 56 26.82 -49.33 -0.08
N PRO A 57 26.99 -49.58 -1.39
CA PRO A 57 26.80 -48.57 -2.40
C PRO A 57 25.34 -48.09 -2.40
N VAL A 58 25.14 -46.77 -2.31
CA VAL A 58 23.84 -46.11 -2.49
C VAL A 58 23.83 -45.58 -3.91
N GLU A 59 23.00 -46.16 -4.76
CA GLU A 59 22.72 -45.57 -6.06
C GLU A 59 21.89 -44.30 -5.79
N GLU A 60 22.50 -43.14 -5.99
CA GLU A 60 21.74 -41.91 -6.11
C GLU A 60 20.90 -41.95 -7.36
N SER A 61 19.77 -42.64 -7.30
CA SER A 61 18.69 -42.44 -8.29
C SER A 61 18.33 -40.98 -8.19
N GLY A 62 18.46 -40.23 -9.26
CA GLY A 62 18.45 -38.75 -9.35
C GLY A 62 17.26 -37.98 -8.80
N THR A 63 16.50 -38.52 -7.90
CA THR A 63 15.41 -37.87 -7.17
C THR A 63 15.37 -38.36 -5.72
N ALA A 64 15.82 -37.55 -4.81
CA ALA A 64 15.71 -37.80 -3.36
C ALA A 64 14.24 -37.84 -2.95
N MET A 65 13.64 -39.03 -2.88
CA MET A 65 12.23 -39.23 -2.53
C MET A 65 12.13 -39.97 -1.20
N LEU A 66 11.42 -39.34 -0.25
CA LEU A 66 11.14 -39.96 1.05
C LEU A 66 9.79 -40.72 0.96
N LYS A 67 9.83 -42.03 1.14
CA LYS A 67 8.62 -42.85 1.29
C LYS A 67 8.28 -43.01 2.76
N LEU A 68 7.11 -42.56 3.16
CA LEU A 68 6.57 -42.81 4.48
C LEU A 68 5.65 -44.03 4.44
N SER A 69 5.71 -44.87 5.48
CA SER A 69 4.66 -45.88 5.67
C SER A 69 3.34 -45.20 6.03
N ASP A 70 2.22 -45.87 5.74
CA ASP A 70 0.88 -45.35 6.08
C ASP A 70 0.75 -44.98 7.56
N HIS A 71 1.36 -45.78 8.43
CA HIS A 71 1.40 -45.52 9.87
C HIS A 71 2.21 -44.24 10.19
N ALA A 72 3.39 -44.10 9.60
CA ALA A 72 4.22 -42.89 9.78
C ALA A 72 3.53 -41.64 9.23
N ARG A 73 2.84 -41.74 8.10
CA ARG A 73 2.03 -40.68 7.52
C ARG A 73 0.88 -40.25 8.44
N ALA A 74 0.18 -41.21 9.00
CA ALA A 74 -0.92 -40.96 9.94
C ALA A 74 -0.39 -40.32 11.25
N MET A 75 0.71 -40.83 11.80
CA MET A 75 1.36 -40.26 12.99
C MET A 75 1.87 -38.84 12.76
N ALA A 76 2.38 -38.56 11.58
CA ALA A 76 2.87 -37.24 11.20
C ALA A 76 1.73 -36.27 10.83
N SER A 77 0.49 -36.76 10.74
CA SER A 77 -0.68 -35.98 10.28
C SER A 77 -0.39 -35.21 8.99
N VAL A 78 0.26 -35.88 8.01
CA VAL A 78 0.59 -35.24 6.75
C VAL A 78 -0.66 -35.05 5.92
N GLU A 79 -1.06 -33.82 5.72
CA GLU A 79 -2.14 -33.42 4.82
C GLU A 79 -1.57 -32.77 3.56
N THR A 80 -2.12 -33.10 2.41
CA THR A 80 -1.72 -32.54 1.12
C THR A 80 -2.87 -31.80 0.46
N VAL A 81 -2.56 -30.71 -0.25
CA VAL A 81 -3.52 -29.92 -1.03
C VAL A 81 -2.97 -29.77 -2.44
N ALA A 82 -3.84 -29.87 -3.45
CA ALA A 82 -3.44 -29.61 -4.84
C ALA A 82 -3.16 -28.13 -5.06
N VAL A 83 -2.10 -27.85 -5.80
CA VAL A 83 -1.79 -26.51 -6.30
C VAL A 83 -2.73 -26.21 -7.47
N GLU A 84 -3.53 -25.17 -7.33
CA GLU A 84 -4.56 -24.80 -8.29
C GLU A 84 -4.41 -23.35 -8.72
N ARG A 85 -4.97 -23.03 -9.89
CA ARG A 85 -5.13 -21.64 -10.29
C ARG A 85 -6.31 -21.04 -9.57
N ARG A 86 -6.07 -19.89 -8.90
CA ARG A 86 -7.11 -19.12 -8.24
C ARG A 86 -6.80 -17.63 -8.27
N GLN A 87 -7.81 -16.83 -8.09
CA GLN A 87 -7.63 -15.40 -7.88
C GLN A 87 -7.19 -15.16 -6.45
N ILE A 88 -6.03 -14.55 -6.28
CA ILE A 88 -5.51 -14.14 -4.98
C ILE A 88 -5.46 -12.62 -4.91
N THR A 89 -5.76 -12.09 -3.74
CA THR A 89 -5.76 -10.64 -3.50
C THR A 89 -4.82 -10.31 -2.35
N HIS A 90 -3.95 -9.34 -2.58
CA HIS A 90 -3.19 -8.72 -1.51
C HIS A 90 -4.09 -7.71 -0.80
N GLU A 91 -4.23 -7.85 0.52
CA GLU A 91 -5.09 -7.01 1.34
C GLU A 91 -4.25 -6.01 2.12
N ILE A 92 -4.40 -4.73 1.79
CA ILE A 92 -3.76 -3.63 2.50
C ILE A 92 -4.74 -3.06 3.49
N ARG A 93 -4.37 -3.06 4.76
CA ARG A 93 -5.13 -2.44 5.84
C ARG A 93 -4.46 -1.14 6.23
N ALA A 94 -5.23 -0.07 6.17
CA ALA A 94 -4.75 1.26 6.48
C ALA A 94 -5.70 1.96 7.45
N VAL A 95 -5.16 2.88 8.21
CA VAL A 95 -5.95 3.82 9.02
C VAL A 95 -5.95 5.17 8.33
N GLY A 96 -6.97 5.96 8.60
CA GLY A 96 -7.06 7.28 8.01
C GLY A 96 -8.01 8.20 8.74
N LYS A 97 -8.10 9.41 8.23
CA LYS A 97 -8.97 10.46 8.78
C LYS A 97 -9.82 11.07 7.68
N VAL A 98 -11.10 11.23 7.97
CA VAL A 98 -12.04 11.97 7.11
C VAL A 98 -11.72 13.45 7.18
N GLN A 99 -11.62 14.09 6.03
CA GLN A 99 -11.40 15.53 5.89
C GLN A 99 -12.42 16.13 4.93
N TYR A 100 -12.50 17.45 4.96
CA TYR A 100 -13.30 18.17 3.96
C TYR A 100 -12.77 17.92 2.55
N ASN A 101 -13.68 17.87 1.60
CA ASN A 101 -13.28 17.98 0.20
C ASN A 101 -12.86 19.44 -0.06
N GLU A 102 -11.55 19.67 -0.21
CA GLU A 102 -10.97 21.00 -0.36
C GLU A 102 -11.48 21.72 -1.62
N SER A 103 -11.84 20.97 -2.65
CA SER A 103 -12.41 21.54 -3.86
C SER A 103 -13.86 22.00 -3.71
N ALA A 104 -14.51 21.63 -2.61
CA ALA A 104 -15.90 21.95 -2.29
C ALA A 104 -16.01 22.90 -1.08
N LEU A 105 -14.93 23.60 -0.78
CA LEU A 105 -14.92 24.67 0.23
C LEU A 105 -15.22 26.02 -0.40
N ALA A 106 -15.93 26.87 0.35
CA ALA A 106 -16.11 28.27 0.00
C ALA A 106 -15.83 29.14 1.22
N VAL A 107 -15.04 30.18 1.02
CA VAL A 107 -14.76 31.20 2.04
C VAL A 107 -15.49 32.47 1.64
N ILE A 108 -16.27 33.01 2.56
CA ILE A 108 -17.01 34.26 2.41
C ILE A 108 -16.26 35.34 3.16
N ASN A 109 -15.63 36.23 2.42
CA ASN A 109 -14.92 37.36 2.94
C ASN A 109 -15.71 38.65 2.70
N SER A 110 -15.62 39.61 3.62
CA SER A 110 -16.11 40.96 3.34
C SER A 110 -15.25 41.57 2.24
N ARG A 111 -15.89 42.14 1.23
CA ARG A 111 -15.19 42.87 0.15
C ARG A 111 -15.12 44.38 0.40
N VAL A 112 -15.85 44.83 1.40
CA VAL A 112 -15.97 46.24 1.79
C VAL A 112 -15.79 46.38 3.29
N GLU A 113 -15.36 47.54 3.73
CA GLU A 113 -15.36 47.90 5.14
C GLU A 113 -16.76 48.30 5.58
N GLY A 114 -17.18 47.89 6.80
CA GLY A 114 -18.50 48.21 7.27
C GLY A 114 -18.85 47.54 8.59
N TYR A 115 -20.11 47.62 8.99
CA TYR A 115 -20.63 47.01 10.20
C TYR A 115 -21.62 45.92 9.89
N ILE A 116 -21.51 44.80 10.62
CA ILE A 116 -22.47 43.72 10.55
C ILE A 116 -23.74 44.12 11.29
N GLU A 117 -24.80 44.40 10.58
CA GLU A 117 -26.07 44.76 11.21
C GLU A 117 -26.90 43.55 11.63
N LYS A 118 -26.96 42.55 10.77
CA LYS A 118 -27.76 41.36 11.02
C LYS A 118 -27.05 40.10 10.53
N LEU A 119 -27.07 39.08 11.37
CA LEU A 119 -26.70 37.72 10.99
C LEU A 119 -27.97 36.94 10.67
N HIS A 120 -28.03 36.30 9.53
CA HIS A 120 -29.07 35.34 9.19
C HIS A 120 -28.64 33.91 9.56
N VAL A 121 -27.33 33.68 9.61
CA VAL A 121 -26.71 32.43 10.07
C VAL A 121 -25.81 32.81 11.28
N ASP A 122 -26.27 32.47 12.47
CA ASP A 122 -25.68 32.91 13.72
C ASP A 122 -24.88 31.79 14.45
N PHE A 123 -24.90 30.53 13.96
CA PHE A 123 -24.11 29.45 14.54
C PHE A 123 -23.51 28.52 13.45
N THR A 124 -22.51 27.78 13.83
CA THR A 124 -21.84 26.77 12.99
C THR A 124 -22.66 25.47 12.93
N GLY A 125 -22.52 24.71 11.83
CA GLY A 125 -23.28 23.47 11.61
C GLY A 125 -24.59 23.67 10.87
N VAL A 126 -25.02 24.91 10.59
CA VAL A 126 -26.22 25.20 9.79
C VAL A 126 -25.98 24.80 8.35
N GLN A 127 -26.96 24.12 7.74
CA GLN A 127 -26.97 23.86 6.32
C GLN A 127 -27.58 25.07 5.57
N VAL A 128 -26.90 25.52 4.54
CA VAL A 128 -27.30 26.62 3.67
C VAL A 128 -27.34 26.15 2.23
N LYS A 129 -28.23 26.74 1.46
CA LYS A 129 -28.32 26.54 0.02
C LYS A 129 -27.66 27.69 -0.72
N GLN A 130 -27.26 27.45 -1.93
CA GLN A 130 -26.81 28.52 -2.82
C GLN A 130 -27.89 29.59 -2.94
N GLY A 131 -27.52 30.85 -2.69
CA GLY A 131 -28.43 31.99 -2.69
C GLY A 131 -29.10 32.29 -1.34
N ASP A 132 -28.86 31.49 -0.30
CA ASP A 132 -29.37 31.82 1.05
C ASP A 132 -28.64 33.04 1.62
N HIS A 133 -29.37 33.86 2.37
CA HIS A 133 -28.86 35.05 3.06
C HIS A 133 -27.94 34.64 4.21
N LEU A 134 -26.73 35.17 4.26
CA LEU A 134 -25.79 34.90 5.34
C LEU A 134 -25.69 36.06 6.33
N VAL A 135 -25.47 37.26 5.83
CA VAL A 135 -25.21 38.44 6.67
C VAL A 135 -25.57 39.72 5.94
N ASP A 136 -26.11 40.70 6.65
CA ASP A 136 -26.33 42.06 6.18
C ASP A 136 -25.25 42.97 6.71
N ILE A 137 -24.58 43.68 5.81
CA ILE A 137 -23.48 44.63 6.12
C ILE A 137 -23.93 46.02 5.72
N TYR A 138 -23.78 46.97 6.64
CA TYR A 138 -23.84 48.38 6.38
C TYR A 138 -22.44 48.88 6.01
N SER A 139 -22.28 49.49 4.86
CA SER A 139 -21.00 50.08 4.43
C SER A 139 -21.24 51.50 3.87
N PRO A 140 -20.64 52.52 4.46
CA PRO A 140 -20.72 53.86 3.92
C PRO A 140 -20.16 53.99 2.52
N ASP A 141 -19.06 53.29 2.23
CA ASP A 141 -18.43 53.28 0.93
C ASP A 141 -19.35 52.67 -0.16
N LEU A 142 -20.06 51.63 0.20
CA LEU A 142 -21.02 50.96 -0.67
C LEU A 142 -22.22 51.85 -0.97
N VAL A 143 -22.70 52.61 0.04
CA VAL A 143 -23.76 53.62 -0.15
C VAL A 143 -23.26 54.72 -1.10
N LEU A 144 -22.04 55.21 -0.93
CA LEU A 144 -21.43 56.21 -1.83
C LEU A 144 -21.31 55.66 -3.28
N ALA A 145 -20.79 54.46 -3.46
CA ALA A 145 -20.65 53.87 -4.77
C ALA A 145 -22.02 53.64 -5.51
N GLN A 146 -23.05 53.30 -4.77
CA GLN A 146 -24.43 53.23 -5.30
C GLN A 146 -24.92 54.62 -5.79
N LYS A 147 -24.67 55.68 -4.96
CA LYS A 147 -24.97 57.06 -5.39
C LYS A 147 -24.19 57.49 -6.59
N GLU A 148 -22.89 57.11 -6.71
CA GLU A 148 -22.06 57.38 -7.90
C GLU A 148 -22.70 56.75 -9.16
N LEU A 149 -23.22 55.50 -9.08
CA LEU A 149 -23.89 54.88 -10.20
C LEU A 149 -25.18 55.64 -10.58
N LEU A 150 -25.98 56.07 -9.60
CA LEU A 150 -27.22 56.79 -9.86
C LEU A 150 -26.92 58.16 -10.50
N VAL A 151 -25.89 58.89 -10.02
CA VAL A 151 -25.45 60.15 -10.64
C VAL A 151 -24.96 59.92 -12.08
N ALA A 152 -24.23 58.82 -12.32
CA ALA A 152 -23.78 58.46 -13.68
C ALA A 152 -24.98 58.17 -14.64
N LEU A 153 -26.07 57.64 -14.09
CA LEU A 153 -27.29 57.36 -14.85
C LEU A 153 -28.15 58.62 -15.13
N ASP A 154 -28.04 59.66 -14.26
CA ASP A 154 -28.77 60.93 -14.40
C ASP A 154 -27.98 61.97 -15.21
N GLY A 155 -26.69 61.75 -15.43
CA GLY A 155 -25.79 62.60 -16.19
C GLY A 155 -25.93 62.43 -17.72
N PRO A 156 -25.10 63.14 -18.48
CA PRO A 156 -25.07 62.94 -19.93
C PRO A 156 -24.67 61.48 -20.23
N PRO A 157 -25.27 60.86 -21.26
CA PRO A 157 -25.14 59.42 -21.52
C PRO A 157 -23.67 59.08 -21.81
N ASN A 158 -23.00 58.54 -20.80
CA ASN A 158 -21.65 58.02 -20.91
C ASN A 158 -21.64 56.57 -20.44
N ASN A 159 -21.80 55.65 -21.38
CA ASN A 159 -21.83 54.23 -21.09
C ASN A 159 -20.59 53.71 -20.34
N SER A 160 -19.39 54.30 -20.63
CA SER A 160 -18.13 53.91 -19.99
C SER A 160 -18.14 54.17 -18.48
N TRP A 161 -18.72 55.29 -18.03
CA TRP A 161 -18.82 55.60 -16.59
C TRP A 161 -19.85 54.73 -15.88
N ILE A 162 -20.97 54.50 -16.51
CA ILE A 162 -22.03 53.63 -16.02
C ILE A 162 -21.50 52.21 -15.86
N ASP A 163 -20.77 51.68 -16.86
CA ASP A 163 -20.20 50.36 -16.84
C ASP A 163 -19.07 50.23 -15.77
N ALA A 164 -18.27 51.24 -15.61
CA ALA A 164 -17.27 51.30 -14.56
C ALA A 164 -17.85 51.28 -13.15
N ALA A 165 -18.92 52.07 -12.93
CA ALA A 165 -19.65 52.10 -11.65
C ALA A 165 -20.35 50.77 -11.35
N LYS A 166 -20.97 50.14 -12.34
CA LYS A 166 -21.57 48.77 -12.20
C LYS A 166 -20.50 47.76 -11.84
N LEU A 167 -19.37 47.74 -12.57
CA LEU A 167 -18.27 46.83 -12.34
C LEU A 167 -17.69 47.00 -10.93
N LYS A 168 -17.58 48.24 -10.41
CA LYS A 168 -17.16 48.55 -9.05
C LYS A 168 -18.08 47.86 -8.02
N LEU A 169 -19.39 48.00 -8.17
CA LEU A 169 -20.38 47.38 -7.28
C LEU A 169 -20.34 45.83 -7.33
N LEU A 170 -20.25 45.26 -8.53
CA LEU A 170 -20.11 43.79 -8.69
C LEU A 170 -18.84 43.27 -8.03
N ARG A 171 -17.71 43.97 -8.20
CA ARG A 171 -16.45 43.60 -7.54
C ARG A 171 -16.52 43.71 -6.02
N TRP A 172 -17.34 44.61 -5.50
CA TRP A 172 -17.57 44.77 -4.07
C TRP A 172 -18.60 43.79 -3.49
N GLY A 173 -19.12 42.90 -4.31
CA GLY A 173 -19.91 41.74 -3.88
C GLY A 173 -21.41 41.86 -4.04
N LEU A 174 -21.91 42.93 -4.66
CA LEU A 174 -23.31 42.95 -5.08
C LEU A 174 -23.52 41.93 -6.19
N THR A 175 -24.70 41.30 -6.18
CA THR A 175 -25.12 40.44 -7.29
C THR A 175 -25.56 41.29 -8.46
N GLN A 176 -25.55 40.74 -9.66
CA GLN A 176 -26.09 41.41 -10.84
C GLN A 176 -27.55 41.89 -10.64
N GLN A 177 -28.35 41.04 -9.99
CA GLN A 177 -29.74 41.36 -9.65
C GLN A 177 -29.88 42.58 -8.73
N GLN A 178 -29.01 42.70 -7.72
CA GLN A 178 -28.99 43.86 -6.81
C GLN A 178 -28.62 45.16 -7.55
N VAL A 179 -27.65 45.06 -8.48
CA VAL A 179 -27.27 46.21 -9.34
C VAL A 179 -28.39 46.62 -10.26
N ASP A 180 -29.08 45.65 -10.89
CA ASP A 180 -30.21 45.90 -11.80
C ASP A 180 -31.40 46.50 -11.04
N ASP A 181 -31.67 45.98 -9.82
CA ASP A 181 -32.70 46.53 -8.93
C ASP A 181 -32.42 48.01 -8.54
N LEU A 182 -31.14 48.30 -8.23
CA LEU A 182 -30.70 49.67 -7.94
C LEU A 182 -30.94 50.60 -9.13
N MET A 183 -30.63 50.16 -10.33
CA MET A 183 -30.82 50.94 -11.55
C MET A 183 -32.32 51.18 -11.88
N GLN A 184 -33.15 50.17 -11.64
CA GLN A 184 -34.63 50.27 -11.90
C GLN A 184 -35.32 51.08 -10.84
N LYS A 185 -35.10 50.76 -9.56
CA LYS A 185 -35.83 51.36 -8.43
C LYS A 185 -35.26 52.71 -8.04
N ARG A 186 -34.06 53.05 -8.48
CA ARG A 186 -33.31 54.27 -8.15
C ARG A 186 -33.24 54.57 -6.62
N LYS A 187 -33.28 53.49 -5.83
CA LYS A 187 -33.24 53.60 -4.36
C LYS A 187 -31.96 52.93 -3.85
N VAL A 188 -31.11 53.75 -3.19
CA VAL A 188 -29.91 53.25 -2.55
C VAL A 188 -30.28 52.34 -1.37
N SER A 189 -29.66 51.19 -1.28
CA SER A 189 -29.75 50.30 -0.13
C SER A 189 -28.60 50.58 0.83
N GLU A 190 -28.93 50.88 2.08
CA GLU A 190 -27.92 51.09 3.14
C GLU A 190 -27.28 49.77 3.52
N ARG A 191 -27.94 48.65 3.32
CA ARG A 191 -27.55 47.30 3.67
C ARG A 191 -27.31 46.47 2.44
N VAL A 192 -26.25 45.72 2.46
CA VAL A 192 -25.95 44.71 1.42
C VAL A 192 -25.92 43.36 2.08
N THR A 193 -26.72 42.46 1.52
CA THR A 193 -26.77 41.07 1.93
C THR A 193 -25.74 40.27 1.15
N LEU A 194 -24.91 39.54 1.87
CA LEU A 194 -24.04 38.52 1.28
C LEU A 194 -24.75 37.18 1.27
N PHE A 195 -24.65 36.50 0.15
CA PHE A 195 -25.34 35.22 -0.11
C PHE A 195 -24.36 34.06 -0.13
N SER A 196 -24.84 32.86 0.15
CA SER A 196 -24.06 31.64 -0.03
C SER A 196 -23.80 31.34 -1.50
N PRO A 197 -22.54 31.14 -1.92
CA PRO A 197 -22.21 30.77 -3.29
C PRO A 197 -22.42 29.28 -3.58
N ILE A 198 -22.56 28.44 -2.54
CA ILE A 198 -22.67 26.98 -2.66
C ILE A 198 -23.74 26.41 -1.72
N ASN A 199 -24.20 25.20 -2.03
CA ASN A 199 -24.90 24.38 -1.06
C ASN A 199 -23.87 23.78 -0.10
N GLY A 200 -24.07 23.90 1.21
CA GLY A 200 -23.11 23.35 2.17
C GLY A 200 -23.48 23.63 3.61
N THR A 201 -22.56 23.27 4.49
CA THR A 201 -22.67 23.50 5.93
C THR A 201 -21.66 24.55 6.34
N VAL A 202 -22.07 25.46 7.22
CA VAL A 202 -21.19 26.46 7.82
C VAL A 202 -20.24 25.77 8.81
N THR A 203 -18.96 25.74 8.46
CA THR A 203 -17.92 25.10 9.32
C THR A 203 -17.29 26.04 10.29
N GLU A 204 -17.10 27.29 9.89
CA GLU A 204 -16.53 28.35 10.72
C GLU A 204 -17.33 29.64 10.53
N ARG A 205 -17.53 30.38 11.62
CA ARG A 205 -18.18 31.69 11.62
C ARG A 205 -17.33 32.67 12.43
N MET A 206 -16.81 33.68 11.75
CA MET A 206 -16.09 34.79 12.38
C MET A 206 -16.96 36.06 12.49
N ALA A 207 -18.05 36.12 11.70
CA ALA A 207 -18.98 37.22 11.71
C ALA A 207 -19.64 37.36 13.08
N VAL A 208 -19.57 38.57 13.70
CA VAL A 208 -20.20 38.92 14.95
C VAL A 208 -21.11 40.11 14.70
N GLN A 209 -22.35 40.05 15.22
CA GLN A 209 -23.31 41.12 15.04
C GLN A 209 -22.80 42.43 15.71
N GLN A 210 -23.01 43.56 15.02
CA GLN A 210 -22.54 44.91 15.40
C GLN A 210 -20.99 45.09 15.37
N ALA A 211 -20.25 44.05 15.01
CA ALA A 211 -18.80 44.20 14.81
C ALA A 211 -18.49 44.91 13.49
N MET A 212 -17.43 45.70 13.54
CA MET A 212 -16.81 46.26 12.34
C MET A 212 -15.99 45.23 11.64
N VAL A 213 -16.13 45.14 10.32
CA VAL A 213 -15.38 44.23 9.46
C VAL A 213 -14.59 45.02 8.42
N LYS A 214 -13.37 44.55 8.16
CA LYS A 214 -12.49 45.14 7.13
C LYS A 214 -12.62 44.39 5.81
N SER A 215 -12.22 45.06 4.76
CA SER A 215 -12.11 44.40 3.44
C SER A 215 -11.08 43.25 3.50
N GLY A 216 -11.47 42.06 3.02
CA GLY A 216 -10.66 40.83 3.06
C GLY A 216 -10.89 39.97 4.31
N GLU A 217 -11.59 40.47 5.34
CA GLU A 217 -11.84 39.72 6.56
C GLU A 217 -12.82 38.55 6.31
N MET A 218 -12.47 37.37 6.82
CA MET A 218 -13.27 36.15 6.68
C MET A 218 -14.49 36.22 7.61
N LEU A 219 -15.68 36.00 7.02
CA LEU A 219 -16.95 36.01 7.73
C LEU A 219 -17.45 34.61 8.00
N TYR A 220 -17.44 33.78 6.95
CA TYR A 220 -17.89 32.40 7.00
C TYR A 220 -17.00 31.50 6.18
N LYS A 221 -16.89 30.23 6.62
CA LYS A 221 -16.33 29.14 5.84
C LYS A 221 -17.41 28.09 5.67
N LEU A 222 -17.67 27.70 4.44
CA LEU A 222 -18.69 26.74 4.05
C LEU A 222 -18.02 25.52 3.45
N ALA A 223 -18.59 24.35 3.70
CA ALA A 223 -18.17 23.10 3.09
C ALA A 223 -19.37 22.31 2.57
N ASN A 224 -19.28 21.83 1.33
CA ASN A 224 -20.22 20.83 0.86
C ASN A 224 -19.79 19.46 1.40
N LEU A 225 -20.66 18.79 2.15
CA LEU A 225 -20.41 17.50 2.79
C LEU A 225 -20.97 16.31 2.01
N GLU A 226 -21.55 16.51 0.83
CA GLU A 226 -22.02 15.44 -0.07
C GLU A 226 -20.90 14.57 -0.61
N SER A 227 -19.67 15.09 -0.57
CA SER A 227 -18.44 14.34 -0.81
C SER A 227 -17.41 14.68 0.25
N VAL A 228 -16.69 13.68 0.71
CA VAL A 228 -15.60 13.84 1.69
C VAL A 228 -14.34 13.17 1.19
N TRP A 229 -13.22 13.67 1.64
CA TRP A 229 -11.94 13.07 1.40
C TRP A 229 -11.50 12.25 2.60
N VAL A 230 -10.87 11.13 2.33
CA VAL A 230 -10.22 10.32 3.36
C VAL A 230 -8.75 10.21 3.01
N TYR A 231 -7.92 10.69 3.91
CA TYR A 231 -6.48 10.48 3.81
C TYR A 231 -6.13 9.22 4.57
N LEU A 232 -5.68 8.21 3.83
CA LEU A 232 -5.18 6.95 4.35
C LEU A 232 -3.67 7.01 4.51
N ASP A 233 -3.16 6.52 5.62
CA ASP A 233 -1.74 6.39 5.88
C ASP A 233 -1.29 4.98 5.46
N ILE A 234 -0.58 4.89 4.33
CA ILE A 234 -0.08 3.64 3.76
C ILE A 234 1.41 3.51 4.04
N TYR A 235 1.84 2.38 4.59
CA TYR A 235 3.24 2.11 4.84
C TYR A 235 4.07 2.00 3.56
N GLU A 236 5.33 2.40 3.61
CA GLU A 236 6.29 2.34 2.50
C GLU A 236 6.37 0.94 1.88
N SER A 237 6.33 -0.13 2.71
CA SER A 237 6.36 -1.53 2.26
C SER A 237 5.17 -1.92 1.37
N GLU A 238 4.03 -1.24 1.51
CA GLU A 238 2.80 -1.51 0.77
C GLU A 238 2.61 -0.61 -0.45
N LEU A 239 3.46 0.41 -0.59
CA LEU A 239 3.30 1.44 -1.63
C LEU A 239 3.37 0.86 -3.04
N GLY A 240 4.17 -0.20 -3.25
CA GLY A 240 4.26 -0.88 -4.55
C GLY A 240 2.95 -1.54 -5.02
N TRP A 241 2.01 -1.76 -4.09
CA TRP A 241 0.71 -2.36 -4.38
C TRP A 241 -0.37 -1.32 -4.63
N VAL A 242 -0.17 -0.08 -4.20
CA VAL A 242 -1.20 0.97 -4.27
C VAL A 242 -1.13 1.69 -5.61
N GLN A 243 -2.26 1.75 -6.29
CA GLN A 243 -2.39 2.42 -7.59
C GLN A 243 -3.60 3.35 -7.60
N GLN A 244 -3.50 4.42 -8.36
CA GLN A 244 -4.63 5.32 -8.61
C GLN A 244 -5.78 4.56 -9.28
N GLY A 245 -7.00 4.84 -8.84
CA GLY A 245 -8.22 4.18 -9.34
C GLY A 245 -8.62 2.90 -8.62
N GLN A 246 -7.80 2.37 -7.70
CA GLN A 246 -8.19 1.24 -6.85
C GLN A 246 -9.36 1.61 -5.95
N THR A 247 -10.20 0.62 -5.66
CA THR A 247 -11.32 0.78 -4.72
C THR A 247 -10.85 0.48 -3.31
N ALA A 248 -11.12 1.39 -2.40
CA ALA A 248 -10.93 1.22 -0.96
C ALA A 248 -12.29 1.04 -0.28
N THR A 249 -12.43 0.02 0.55
CA THR A 249 -13.58 -0.17 1.44
C THR A 249 -13.23 0.44 2.79
N ILE A 250 -14.07 1.34 3.27
CA ILE A 250 -13.82 2.15 4.46
C ILE A 250 -14.85 1.82 5.53
N HIS A 251 -14.37 1.61 6.75
CA HIS A 251 -15.18 1.35 7.93
C HIS A 251 -14.95 2.47 8.94
N ALA A 252 -16.04 3.11 9.35
CA ALA A 252 -16.01 4.12 10.41
C ALA A 252 -16.48 3.49 11.73
N GLU A 253 -15.76 3.72 12.81
CA GLU A 253 -16.13 3.15 14.14
C GLU A 253 -17.53 3.59 14.59
N ALA A 254 -17.95 4.80 14.20
CA ALA A 254 -19.30 5.32 14.50
C ALA A 254 -20.41 4.52 13.79
N TYR A 255 -20.11 3.76 12.75
CA TYR A 255 -21.06 2.99 11.94
C TYR A 255 -20.51 1.58 11.67
N PRO A 256 -20.51 0.67 12.67
CA PRO A 256 -19.84 -0.64 12.55
C PRO A 256 -20.38 -1.53 11.43
N SER A 257 -21.66 -1.39 11.07
CA SER A 257 -22.31 -2.13 9.97
C SER A 257 -22.32 -1.37 8.65
N GLY A 258 -21.75 -0.15 8.61
CA GLY A 258 -21.69 0.69 7.42
C GLY A 258 -20.38 0.51 6.67
N GLU A 259 -20.46 0.07 5.41
CA GLU A 259 -19.33 0.05 4.50
C GLU A 259 -19.44 1.25 3.55
N PHE A 260 -18.39 2.06 3.50
CA PHE A 260 -18.27 3.16 2.56
C PHE A 260 -17.22 2.79 1.52
N THR A 261 -17.55 2.93 0.27
CA THR A 261 -16.61 2.66 -0.82
C THR A 261 -16.17 3.95 -1.47
N GLY A 262 -14.87 4.06 -1.70
CA GLY A 262 -14.28 5.17 -2.43
C GLY A 262 -13.20 4.71 -3.39
N ARG A 263 -12.73 5.63 -4.23
CA ARG A 263 -11.62 5.37 -5.14
C ARG A 263 -10.40 6.18 -4.75
N ILE A 264 -9.23 5.58 -4.89
CA ILE A 264 -7.96 6.26 -4.72
C ILE A 264 -7.81 7.26 -5.86
N TRP A 265 -7.77 8.54 -5.51
CA TRP A 265 -7.61 9.62 -6.46
C TRP A 265 -6.19 10.09 -6.61
N PHE A 266 -5.49 10.17 -5.49
CA PHE A 266 -4.15 10.72 -5.46
C PHE A 266 -3.29 10.01 -4.44
N ILE A 267 -2.03 9.80 -4.79
CA ILE A 267 -0.99 9.25 -3.92
C ILE A 267 0.02 10.39 -3.73
N ASN A 268 0.20 10.82 -2.48
CA ASN A 268 1.14 11.90 -2.19
C ASN A 268 2.57 11.45 -2.55
N PRO A 269 3.32 12.24 -3.32
CA PRO A 269 4.71 11.91 -3.65
C PRO A 269 5.68 12.06 -2.47
N VAL A 270 5.23 12.60 -1.34
CA VAL A 270 6.05 12.87 -0.16
C VAL A 270 5.72 11.86 0.94
N LEU A 271 6.76 11.20 1.46
CA LEU A 271 6.68 10.33 2.61
C LEU A 271 6.70 11.18 3.89
N THR A 272 5.85 10.83 4.86
CA THR A 272 5.91 11.39 6.22
C THR A 272 7.00 10.65 7.00
N GLU A 273 8.08 11.35 7.34
CA GLU A 273 9.29 10.74 7.95
C GLU A 273 8.99 10.09 9.32
N GLU A 274 8.14 10.71 10.12
CA GLU A 274 7.82 10.24 11.48
C GLU A 274 7.12 8.88 11.49
N SER A 275 6.15 8.68 10.61
CA SER A 275 5.32 7.47 10.53
C SER A 275 5.79 6.49 9.43
N ARG A 276 6.70 6.91 8.55
CA ARG A 276 7.09 6.20 7.32
C ARG A 276 5.89 5.78 6.48
N THR A 277 4.90 6.67 6.39
CA THR A 277 3.69 6.45 5.61
C THR A 277 3.56 7.49 4.50
N VAL A 278 2.89 7.08 3.43
CA VAL A 278 2.46 7.95 2.35
C VAL A 278 0.97 8.20 2.49
N LYS A 279 0.56 9.45 2.37
CA LYS A 279 -0.87 9.82 2.41
C LYS A 279 -1.51 9.52 1.06
N VAL A 280 -2.53 8.68 1.10
CA VAL A 280 -3.32 8.31 -0.08
C VAL A 280 -4.71 8.90 0.06
N LEU A 281 -5.09 9.71 -0.92
CA LEU A 281 -6.39 10.37 -0.96
C LEU A 281 -7.44 9.48 -1.60
N VAL A 282 -8.48 9.19 -0.83
CA VAL A 282 -9.69 8.50 -1.31
C VAL A 282 -10.86 9.47 -1.31
N ASN A 283 -11.54 9.58 -2.44
CA ASN A 283 -12.78 10.37 -2.54
C ASN A 283 -13.99 9.47 -2.33
N ILE A 284 -14.91 9.92 -1.47
CA ILE A 284 -16.10 9.16 -1.07
C ILE A 284 -17.32 10.03 -1.26
N ALA A 285 -18.34 9.48 -1.91
CA ALA A 285 -19.67 10.04 -1.94
C ALA A 285 -20.31 9.89 -0.55
N ASN A 286 -20.82 10.98 0.02
CA ASN A 286 -21.37 11.07 1.37
C ASN A 286 -22.77 11.72 1.36
N THR A 287 -23.64 11.22 0.49
CA THR A 287 -24.99 11.77 0.29
C THR A 287 -25.81 11.77 1.58
N ASP A 288 -25.64 10.75 2.41
CA ASP A 288 -26.29 10.62 3.72
C ASP A 288 -25.64 11.47 4.82
N GLN A 289 -24.54 12.15 4.53
CA GLN A 289 -23.74 12.95 5.47
C GLN A 289 -23.36 12.22 6.78
N LYS A 290 -23.21 10.90 6.69
CA LYS A 290 -22.81 10.04 7.81
C LYS A 290 -21.35 10.24 8.17
N LEU A 291 -20.48 10.32 7.17
CA LEU A 291 -19.06 10.59 7.39
C LEU A 291 -18.87 12.08 7.68
N LYS A 292 -18.33 12.36 8.87
CA LYS A 292 -18.05 13.74 9.31
C LYS A 292 -16.55 13.99 9.29
N PRO A 293 -16.11 15.14 8.77
CA PRO A 293 -14.70 15.53 8.87
C PRO A 293 -14.21 15.46 10.32
N GLY A 294 -13.02 14.91 10.51
CA GLY A 294 -12.45 14.63 11.82
C GLY A 294 -12.58 13.19 12.29
N MET A 295 -13.50 12.39 11.71
CA MET A 295 -13.63 10.97 12.07
C MET A 295 -12.41 10.17 11.66
N PHE A 296 -12.00 9.23 12.52
CA PHE A 296 -11.04 8.19 12.18
C PHE A 296 -11.75 7.02 11.53
N VAL A 297 -11.06 6.42 10.58
CA VAL A 297 -11.58 5.29 9.80
C VAL A 297 -10.48 4.27 9.57
N SER A 298 -10.89 3.01 9.40
CA SER A 298 -10.04 1.96 8.85
C SER A 298 -10.44 1.68 7.40
N ALA A 299 -9.47 1.35 6.59
CA ALA A 299 -9.69 1.05 5.18
C ALA A 299 -9.05 -0.28 4.80
N VAL A 300 -9.71 -0.98 3.90
CA VAL A 300 -9.21 -2.21 3.27
C VAL A 300 -9.16 -2.00 1.76
N ILE A 301 -7.97 -2.12 1.21
CA ILE A 301 -7.74 -2.07 -0.24
C ILE A 301 -7.40 -3.49 -0.69
N ARG A 302 -8.24 -4.09 -1.53
CA ARG A 302 -8.02 -5.42 -2.09
C ARG A 302 -7.42 -5.30 -3.47
N VAL A 303 -6.17 -5.75 -3.61
CA VAL A 303 -5.39 -5.64 -4.83
C VAL A 303 -5.24 -7.02 -5.45
N PRO A 304 -5.86 -7.30 -6.62
CA PRO A 304 -5.64 -8.57 -7.31
C PRO A 304 -4.17 -8.70 -7.73
N VAL A 305 -3.64 -9.92 -7.61
CA VAL A 305 -2.24 -10.23 -7.93
C VAL A 305 -2.18 -10.91 -9.29
N LEU A 306 -1.25 -10.47 -10.15
CA LEU A 306 -0.96 -11.09 -11.45
C LEU A 306 -0.01 -12.28 -11.30
N ALA A 307 0.13 -13.07 -12.37
CA ALA A 307 1.02 -14.23 -12.42
C ALA A 307 2.50 -13.88 -12.18
N ASP A 308 2.92 -12.66 -12.53
CA ASP A 308 4.27 -12.15 -12.26
C ASP A 308 4.45 -11.65 -10.81
N GLY A 309 3.42 -11.78 -9.98
CA GLY A 309 3.44 -11.36 -8.57
C GLY A 309 3.27 -9.88 -8.34
N LYS A 310 2.88 -9.10 -9.34
CA LYS A 310 2.62 -7.66 -9.22
C LYS A 310 1.14 -7.35 -9.05
N ALA A 311 0.86 -6.11 -8.64
CA ALA A 311 -0.49 -5.58 -8.58
C ALA A 311 -1.13 -5.53 -9.98
N ALA A 312 -2.35 -6.02 -10.08
CA ALA A 312 -3.12 -5.92 -11.32
C ALA A 312 -3.42 -4.44 -11.65
N PRO A 313 -3.32 -4.03 -12.92
CA PRO A 313 -3.63 -2.67 -13.33
C PRO A 313 -5.13 -2.37 -13.14
N THR A 314 -5.41 -1.13 -12.74
CA THR A 314 -6.77 -0.68 -12.41
C THR A 314 -7.64 -0.33 -13.63
N GLY A 315 -7.04 -0.30 -14.81
CA GLY A 315 -7.69 0.18 -16.04
C GLY A 315 -7.62 1.71 -16.23
N PHE A 316 -7.10 2.43 -15.24
CA PHE A 316 -6.85 3.88 -15.36
C PHE A 316 -5.49 4.20 -15.99
N GLY A 317 -4.58 3.23 -16.06
CA GLY A 317 -3.31 3.38 -16.75
C GLY A 317 -3.51 3.77 -18.22
N GLY A 318 -2.69 4.71 -18.70
CA GLY A 318 -2.78 5.26 -20.04
C GLY A 318 -3.93 6.25 -20.26
N GLN A 319 -4.76 6.54 -19.25
CA GLN A 319 -5.62 7.72 -19.22
C GLN A 319 -4.80 8.94 -18.79
N PHE A 320 -5.35 10.11 -19.06
CA PHE A 320 -4.71 11.38 -18.78
C PHE A 320 -5.42 12.09 -17.63
N THR A 321 -4.67 12.59 -16.67
CA THR A 321 -5.17 13.36 -15.52
C THR A 321 -4.41 14.67 -15.38
N CYS A 322 -5.02 15.63 -14.71
CA CYS A 322 -4.36 16.87 -14.35
C CYS A 322 -3.63 16.71 -13.01
N PRO A 323 -2.34 17.06 -12.91
CA PRO A 323 -1.62 17.03 -11.64
C PRO A 323 -2.26 17.92 -10.56
N MET A 324 -2.92 19.01 -10.96
CA MET A 324 -3.62 19.94 -10.06
C MET A 324 -5.07 19.54 -9.81
N HIS A 325 -5.69 18.79 -10.73
CA HIS A 325 -7.10 18.38 -10.66
C HIS A 325 -7.21 16.87 -10.94
N PRO A 326 -6.81 15.99 -9.99
CA PRO A 326 -6.80 14.53 -10.19
C PRO A 326 -8.16 13.93 -10.56
N GLN A 327 -9.25 14.66 -10.28
CA GLN A 327 -10.62 14.29 -10.65
C GLN A 327 -10.88 14.38 -12.15
N VAL A 328 -10.05 15.13 -12.89
CA VAL A 328 -10.14 15.23 -14.34
C VAL A 328 -9.45 14.04 -14.96
N LEU A 329 -10.24 13.12 -15.53
CA LEU A 329 -9.77 11.94 -16.25
C LEU A 329 -10.23 12.02 -17.70
N GLN A 330 -9.29 11.85 -18.64
CA GLN A 330 -9.58 11.85 -20.08
C GLN A 330 -8.87 10.68 -20.76
N ALA A 331 -9.49 10.14 -21.78
CA ALA A 331 -8.91 9.03 -22.55
C ALA A 331 -7.79 9.48 -23.51
N GLN A 332 -7.68 10.77 -23.78
CA GLN A 332 -6.73 11.35 -24.72
C GLN A 332 -5.93 12.48 -24.05
N ALA A 333 -4.72 12.71 -24.56
CA ALA A 333 -3.93 13.87 -24.17
C ALA A 333 -4.66 15.16 -24.55
N GLY A 334 -4.60 16.14 -23.67
CA GLY A 334 -5.25 17.43 -23.86
C GLY A 334 -4.94 18.41 -22.75
N SER A 335 -5.77 19.45 -22.65
CA SER A 335 -5.70 20.44 -21.59
C SER A 335 -6.78 20.21 -20.54
N CYS A 336 -6.46 20.45 -19.29
CA CYS A 336 -7.40 20.38 -18.20
C CYS A 336 -8.51 21.43 -18.36
N PRO A 337 -9.82 21.07 -18.34
CA PRO A 337 -10.91 22.02 -18.49
C PRO A 337 -11.02 22.99 -17.30
N GLN A 338 -10.41 22.69 -16.16
CA GLN A 338 -10.46 23.55 -14.97
C GLN A 338 -9.32 24.57 -14.90
N CYS A 339 -8.11 24.22 -15.35
CA CYS A 339 -6.95 25.10 -15.22
C CYS A 339 -6.15 25.32 -16.51
N GLY A 340 -6.52 24.69 -17.62
CA GLY A 340 -5.82 24.81 -18.90
C GLY A 340 -4.46 24.08 -18.98
N MET A 341 -3.95 23.49 -17.91
CA MET A 341 -2.67 22.77 -17.92
C MET A 341 -2.76 21.49 -18.75
N ALA A 342 -1.63 21.11 -19.35
CA ALA A 342 -1.51 19.85 -20.06
C ALA A 342 -1.75 18.67 -19.12
N LEU A 343 -2.58 17.72 -19.56
CA LEU A 343 -2.84 16.49 -18.82
C LEU A 343 -1.64 15.55 -18.91
N THR A 344 -1.31 14.90 -17.80
CA THR A 344 -0.25 13.90 -17.71
C THR A 344 -0.82 12.49 -17.75
N MET A 345 -0.12 11.57 -18.40
CA MET A 345 -0.55 10.18 -18.50
C MET A 345 -0.38 9.46 -17.15
N ILE A 346 -1.42 8.76 -16.72
CA ILE A 346 -1.38 7.89 -15.55
C ILE A 346 -0.53 6.66 -15.89
N PRO A 347 0.52 6.34 -15.10
CA PRO A 347 1.31 5.13 -15.30
C PRO A 347 0.47 3.87 -15.12
N GLY A 348 0.75 2.81 -15.90
CA GLY A 348 0.12 1.50 -15.75
C GLY A 348 -0.55 0.99 -17.01
N GLY A 349 -1.17 -0.19 -16.92
CA GLY A 349 -1.87 -0.84 -18.05
C GLY A 349 -3.19 -0.17 -18.38
N LYS A 350 -3.45 -0.01 -19.65
CA LYS A 350 -4.70 0.62 -20.17
C LYS A 350 -5.95 -0.19 -19.90
N ASN A 351 -5.84 -1.49 -19.80
CA ASN A 351 -6.97 -2.39 -19.66
C ASN A 351 -6.91 -3.09 -18.29
N LYS A 352 -8.05 -3.17 -17.62
CA LYS A 352 -8.21 -4.12 -16.53
C LYS A 352 -8.00 -5.52 -17.11
N PRO A 353 -7.11 -6.36 -16.56
CA PRO A 353 -6.91 -7.70 -17.08
C PRO A 353 -8.21 -8.51 -17.00
N PRO A 354 -8.49 -9.37 -17.97
CA PRO A 354 -9.62 -10.28 -17.90
C PRO A 354 -9.46 -11.22 -16.69
N ASP A 355 -10.56 -11.75 -16.19
CA ASP A 355 -10.56 -12.60 -14.99
C ASP A 355 -9.66 -13.85 -15.13
N ALA A 356 -9.45 -14.33 -16.36
CA ALA A 356 -8.52 -15.42 -16.65
C ALA A 356 -7.04 -15.06 -16.36
N GLU A 357 -6.62 -13.82 -16.61
CA GLU A 357 -5.27 -13.34 -16.29
C GLU A 357 -5.06 -13.08 -14.79
N LEU A 358 -6.15 -12.88 -14.06
CA LEU A 358 -6.13 -12.76 -12.60
C LEU A 358 -6.03 -14.12 -11.89
N SER A 359 -6.19 -15.24 -12.64
CA SER A 359 -6.07 -16.59 -12.11
C SER A 359 -4.60 -17.02 -12.15
N VAL A 360 -3.96 -16.98 -10.99
CA VAL A 360 -2.54 -17.32 -10.80
C VAL A 360 -2.39 -18.67 -10.12
N LEU A 361 -1.29 -19.35 -10.40
CA LEU A 361 -0.95 -20.57 -9.70
C LEU A 361 -0.63 -20.22 -8.24
N ALA A 362 -1.37 -20.80 -7.30
CA ALA A 362 -1.31 -20.42 -5.89
C ALA A 362 -0.93 -21.60 -5.00
N VAL A 363 -0.05 -21.36 -4.05
CA VAL A 363 0.34 -22.34 -3.02
C VAL A 363 -0.02 -21.80 -1.64
N PRO A 364 -0.64 -22.63 -0.75
CA PRO A 364 -0.93 -22.19 0.62
C PRO A 364 0.35 -21.80 1.37
N VAL A 365 0.26 -20.72 2.17
CA VAL A 365 1.38 -20.29 3.04
C VAL A 365 1.87 -21.41 3.95
N ALA A 366 0.93 -22.24 4.46
CA ALA A 366 1.20 -23.37 5.34
C ALA A 366 2.07 -24.47 4.66
N ALA A 367 2.09 -24.57 3.32
CA ALA A 367 2.89 -25.55 2.61
C ALA A 367 4.36 -25.12 2.44
N VAL A 368 4.65 -23.84 2.61
CA VAL A 368 5.97 -23.27 2.31
C VAL A 368 6.83 -23.25 3.56
N LEU A 369 7.99 -23.89 3.47
CA LEU A 369 9.06 -23.75 4.44
C LEU A 369 10.04 -22.69 3.96
N ASP A 370 10.26 -21.66 4.76
CA ASP A 370 11.10 -20.51 4.43
C ASP A 370 12.27 -20.40 5.42
N SER A 371 13.51 -20.48 4.91
CA SER A 371 14.73 -20.28 5.69
C SER A 371 15.26 -18.85 5.63
N GLY A 372 14.53 -17.94 4.97
CA GLY A 372 14.99 -16.58 4.65
C GLY A 372 15.85 -16.51 3.38
N VAL A 373 16.58 -17.56 3.04
CA VAL A 373 17.41 -17.64 1.83
C VAL A 373 16.76 -18.52 0.76
N ARG A 374 16.10 -19.59 1.19
CA ARG A 374 15.46 -20.57 0.32
C ARG A 374 14.03 -20.84 0.77
N LYS A 375 13.15 -21.02 -0.22
CA LYS A 375 11.78 -21.45 -0.01
C LYS A 375 11.59 -22.84 -0.60
N LEU A 376 11.07 -23.75 0.21
CA LEU A 376 10.94 -25.15 -0.12
C LEU A 376 9.51 -25.61 0.12
N VAL A 377 9.03 -26.52 -0.74
CA VAL A 377 7.72 -27.18 -0.63
C VAL A 377 7.93 -28.67 -0.81
N TYR A 378 7.24 -29.48 -0.02
CA TYR A 378 7.23 -30.93 -0.18
C TYR A 378 6.07 -31.37 -1.07
N VAL A 379 6.41 -31.88 -2.26
CA VAL A 379 5.44 -32.36 -3.25
C VAL A 379 5.27 -33.86 -3.11
N GLU A 380 4.02 -34.32 -3.03
CA GLU A 380 3.66 -35.73 -3.05
C GLU A 380 3.70 -36.27 -4.46
N HIS A 381 4.50 -37.31 -4.68
CA HIS A 381 4.63 -37.99 -5.98
C HIS A 381 3.62 -39.15 -6.08
N ALA A 382 3.25 -39.55 -7.32
CA ALA A 382 2.28 -40.60 -7.62
C ALA A 382 2.57 -41.97 -6.94
N GLN A 383 3.83 -42.20 -6.53
CA GLN A 383 4.24 -43.41 -5.81
C GLN A 383 4.15 -43.31 -4.28
N GLY A 384 3.47 -42.28 -3.74
CA GLY A 384 3.27 -42.07 -2.30
C GLY A 384 4.51 -41.55 -1.56
N GLY A 385 5.53 -41.08 -2.25
CA GLY A 385 6.70 -40.45 -1.66
C GLY A 385 6.66 -38.92 -1.77
N PHE A 386 7.39 -38.24 -0.89
CA PHE A 386 7.54 -36.79 -0.90
C PHE A 386 8.90 -36.38 -1.44
N MET A 387 8.92 -35.27 -2.18
CA MET A 387 10.15 -34.68 -2.73
C MET A 387 10.21 -33.19 -2.35
N PRO A 388 11.38 -32.71 -1.90
CA PRO A 388 11.60 -31.29 -1.69
C PRO A 388 11.72 -30.58 -3.04
N MET A 389 10.90 -29.57 -3.26
CA MET A 389 11.01 -28.70 -4.43
C MET A 389 11.29 -27.27 -4.01
N GLU A 390 12.33 -26.70 -4.57
CA GLU A 390 12.66 -25.30 -4.38
C GLU A 390 11.73 -24.44 -5.24
N VAL A 391 11.11 -23.45 -4.62
CA VAL A 391 10.08 -22.63 -5.26
C VAL A 391 10.45 -21.16 -5.23
N THR A 392 10.19 -20.48 -6.34
CA THR A 392 10.24 -19.03 -6.40
C THR A 392 8.81 -18.49 -6.26
N LEU A 393 8.60 -17.74 -5.20
CA LEU A 393 7.28 -17.22 -4.84
C LEU A 393 7.30 -15.70 -4.87
N SER A 394 6.14 -15.11 -5.15
CA SER A 394 5.91 -13.68 -5.00
C SER A 394 5.63 -13.31 -3.53
N SER A 395 5.22 -12.07 -3.31
CA SER A 395 4.76 -11.63 -1.99
C SER A 395 3.52 -12.40 -1.54
N ARG A 396 3.37 -12.54 -0.24
CA ARG A 396 2.20 -13.17 0.37
C ARG A 396 0.93 -12.37 0.05
N ALA A 397 -0.11 -13.07 -0.37
CA ALA A 397 -1.43 -12.50 -0.64
C ALA A 397 -2.49 -13.31 0.14
N GLY A 398 -2.91 -12.80 1.27
CA GLY A 398 -3.77 -13.53 2.22
C GLY A 398 -3.11 -14.80 2.74
N ASP A 399 -3.76 -15.95 2.52
CA ASP A 399 -3.28 -17.28 2.95
C ASP A 399 -2.50 -18.02 1.85
N TYR A 400 -2.16 -17.34 0.75
CA TYR A 400 -1.49 -17.93 -0.40
C TYR A 400 -0.29 -17.10 -0.85
N TYR A 401 0.63 -17.79 -1.54
CA TYR A 401 1.66 -17.18 -2.38
C TYR A 401 1.34 -17.44 -3.86
N SER A 402 1.62 -16.47 -4.74
CA SER A 402 1.67 -16.74 -6.17
C SER A 402 2.98 -17.46 -6.51
N VAL A 403 2.89 -18.54 -7.26
CA VAL A 403 4.03 -19.33 -7.69
C VAL A 403 4.58 -18.77 -8.99
N LEU A 404 5.84 -18.31 -8.95
CA LEU A 404 6.56 -17.82 -10.13
C LEU A 404 7.28 -18.95 -10.85
N ALA A 405 7.86 -19.90 -10.10
CA ALA A 405 8.54 -21.07 -10.62
C ALA A 405 8.62 -22.19 -9.56
N GLY A 406 8.77 -23.43 -10.01
CA GLY A 406 9.05 -24.60 -9.17
C GLY A 406 7.86 -25.54 -8.93
N LEU A 407 6.63 -25.16 -9.28
CA LEU A 407 5.43 -26.02 -9.16
C LEU A 407 4.58 -25.97 -10.42
N ASN A 408 3.84 -27.03 -10.66
CA ASN A 408 2.85 -27.15 -11.71
C ASN A 408 1.43 -27.23 -11.14
N GLU A 409 0.45 -26.93 -11.97
CA GLU A 409 -0.95 -27.12 -11.63
C GLU A 409 -1.24 -28.61 -11.39
N GLY A 410 -1.91 -28.95 -10.29
CA GLY A 410 -2.20 -30.32 -9.89
C GLY A 410 -1.17 -30.97 -8.98
N ASP A 411 -0.01 -30.36 -8.75
CA ASP A 411 0.98 -30.86 -7.79
C ASP A 411 0.38 -30.85 -6.38
N LYS A 412 0.49 -31.98 -5.66
CA LYS A 412 0.00 -32.10 -4.29
C LYS A 412 1.10 -31.70 -3.31
N VAL A 413 0.89 -30.61 -2.58
CA VAL A 413 1.85 -30.05 -1.63
C VAL A 413 1.44 -30.32 -0.19
N ALA A 414 2.40 -30.69 0.66
CA ALA A 414 2.15 -30.92 2.07
C ALA A 414 1.88 -29.60 2.79
N VAL A 415 0.69 -29.43 3.35
CA VAL A 415 0.28 -28.25 4.13
C VAL A 415 0.40 -28.48 5.65
N ARG A 416 0.43 -29.73 6.06
CA ARG A 416 0.66 -30.17 7.44
C ARG A 416 1.72 -31.25 7.48
N GLY A 417 2.47 -31.33 8.58
CA GLY A 417 3.54 -32.30 8.76
C GLY A 417 4.79 -32.01 7.90
N ASN A 418 4.83 -30.92 7.16
CA ASN A 418 5.94 -30.52 6.29
C ASN A 418 7.26 -30.35 7.06
N PHE A 419 7.23 -29.83 8.29
CA PHE A 419 8.41 -29.70 9.16
C PHE A 419 8.95 -31.06 9.59
N LEU A 420 8.07 -32.02 9.84
CA LEU A 420 8.47 -33.38 10.18
C LEU A 420 9.06 -34.11 8.96
N LEU A 421 8.50 -33.86 7.77
CA LEU A 421 9.10 -34.33 6.51
C LEU A 421 10.52 -33.77 6.39
N ASP A 422 10.73 -32.47 6.56
CA ASP A 422 12.04 -31.81 6.48
C ASP A 422 13.03 -32.46 7.45
N SER A 423 12.61 -32.71 8.69
CA SER A 423 13.44 -33.38 9.69
C SER A 423 13.85 -34.78 9.26
N GLN A 424 12.93 -35.57 8.65
CA GLN A 424 13.24 -36.90 8.14
C GLN A 424 14.21 -36.86 6.95
N PHE A 425 14.09 -35.85 6.08
CA PHE A 425 15.04 -35.63 4.99
C PHE A 425 16.43 -35.30 5.56
N GLN A 426 16.51 -34.46 6.60
CA GLN A 426 17.78 -34.14 7.26
C GLN A 426 18.41 -35.37 7.91
N ILE A 427 17.66 -36.17 8.64
CA ILE A 427 18.15 -37.41 9.31
C ILE A 427 18.70 -38.39 8.27
N GLN A 428 18.09 -38.46 7.10
CA GLN A 428 18.51 -39.37 6.02
C GLN A 428 19.63 -38.78 5.16
N GLY A 429 20.12 -37.55 5.46
CA GLY A 429 21.12 -36.87 4.67
C GLY A 429 20.66 -36.47 3.25
N LEU A 430 19.34 -36.35 3.07
CA LEU A 430 18.71 -35.95 1.81
C LEU A 430 18.58 -34.41 1.76
N PRO A 431 18.39 -33.83 0.56
CA PRO A 431 18.16 -32.39 0.44
C PRO A 431 16.99 -31.93 1.29
N SER A 432 17.20 -30.86 2.03
CA SER A 432 16.22 -30.30 2.99
C SER A 432 16.26 -28.77 2.96
N LEU A 433 15.51 -28.14 3.84
CA LEU A 433 15.45 -26.68 3.92
C LEU A 433 16.85 -26.04 4.14
N PHE A 434 17.70 -26.67 4.97
CA PHE A 434 19.02 -26.14 5.33
C PHE A 434 20.15 -26.70 4.46
N TYR A 435 19.94 -27.87 3.80
CA TYR A 435 20.96 -28.53 3.00
C TYR A 435 20.49 -28.68 1.54
N ALA A 436 21.15 -27.98 0.64
CA ALA A 436 20.88 -28.09 -0.79
C ALA A 436 21.38 -29.44 -1.35
N THR A 437 20.88 -29.81 -2.51
CA THR A 437 21.38 -31.00 -3.24
C THR A 437 22.90 -30.92 -3.39
N GLY A 438 23.64 -31.90 -2.86
CA GLY A 438 25.10 -31.97 -2.92
C GLY A 438 25.86 -31.33 -1.76
N GLN A 439 25.19 -30.72 -0.78
CA GLN A 439 25.84 -30.30 0.46
C GLN A 439 25.66 -31.39 1.54
N ALA A 440 26.77 -31.96 2.01
CA ALA A 440 26.71 -32.85 3.18
C ALA A 440 26.48 -32.01 4.45
N PRO A 441 25.69 -32.50 5.44
CA PRO A 441 25.66 -31.90 6.75
C PRO A 441 27.06 -31.85 7.31
N ALA A 442 27.51 -30.71 7.84
CA ALA A 442 28.76 -30.60 8.56
C ALA A 442 28.78 -31.70 9.65
N ALA A 443 29.80 -32.52 9.65
CA ALA A 443 29.94 -33.63 10.59
C ALA A 443 29.66 -33.12 12.00
N GLY A 444 28.62 -33.69 12.63
CA GLY A 444 28.19 -33.30 13.97
C GLY A 444 29.39 -33.35 14.93
N HIS A 445 29.44 -32.42 15.86
CA HIS A 445 30.39 -32.42 16.92
C HIS A 445 30.41 -33.79 17.58
N GLN A 446 31.49 -34.54 17.37
CA GLN A 446 31.79 -35.75 18.13
C GLN A 446 31.97 -35.30 19.58
N HIS A 447 31.06 -35.64 20.46
CA HIS A 447 31.37 -35.71 21.87
C HIS A 447 32.38 -36.83 22.01
N GLY A 448 33.64 -36.44 22.06
CA GLY A 448 34.77 -37.35 22.22
C GLY A 448 34.59 -38.17 23.49
N GLY A 449 34.59 -39.47 23.29
CA GLY A 449 34.77 -40.41 24.39
C GLY A 449 36.07 -40.08 25.16
N ALA A 450 35.94 -40.10 26.45
CA ALA A 450 37.04 -39.92 27.38
C ALA A 450 38.17 -40.94 27.08
N THR A 451 39.27 -40.45 26.57
CA THR A 451 40.54 -41.19 26.62
C THR A 451 41.33 -40.68 27.82
N ASP A 452 41.68 -41.63 28.69
CA ASP A 452 42.58 -41.43 29.82
C ASP A 452 43.82 -40.63 29.43
N ALA A 453 43.93 -39.39 29.89
CA ALA A 453 45.14 -38.60 29.82
C ALA A 453 45.62 -38.35 31.23
N LYS A 454 46.81 -38.95 31.53
CA LYS A 454 47.66 -38.79 32.67
C LYS A 454 47.82 -37.31 33.10
N PRO A 455 47.75 -36.98 34.39
CA PRO A 455 47.80 -35.59 34.83
C PRO A 455 49.23 -35.00 34.66
N ALA A 456 49.26 -33.80 34.04
CA ALA A 456 50.48 -32.98 33.99
C ALA A 456 50.61 -32.10 35.25
N PRO A 457 51.81 -31.74 35.66
CA PRO A 457 52.04 -31.05 36.92
C PRO A 457 51.60 -29.57 36.91
N PRO A 458 51.40 -28.98 38.09
CA PRO A 458 50.74 -27.64 38.18
C PRO A 458 51.71 -26.53 37.77
N ALA A 459 51.26 -25.64 36.91
CA ALA A 459 51.96 -24.42 36.56
C ALA A 459 51.74 -23.33 37.63
N SER A 460 52.78 -22.67 37.96
CA SER A 460 53.04 -21.61 38.94
C SER A 460 52.02 -20.43 38.80
N ALA A 461 51.64 -19.92 39.96
CA ALA A 461 50.72 -18.78 40.16
C ALA A 461 51.32 -17.48 39.62
N ALA A 462 50.44 -16.71 38.94
CA ALA A 462 50.68 -15.31 38.61
C ALA A 462 50.02 -14.40 39.69
N PRO A 463 50.60 -13.23 39.98
CA PRO A 463 50.19 -12.40 41.11
C PRO A 463 48.91 -11.56 40.85
N PRO A 464 48.26 -11.11 41.94
CA PRO A 464 46.99 -10.42 41.86
C PRO A 464 47.13 -8.96 41.44
N ALA A 465 46.14 -8.44 40.67
CA ALA A 465 46.00 -7.04 40.31
C ALA A 465 45.41 -6.22 41.50
N PRO A 466 45.79 -4.95 41.65
CA PRO A 466 45.41 -4.14 42.80
C PRO A 466 44.00 -3.59 42.68
N SER A 467 43.30 -3.62 43.80
CA SER A 467 42.06 -2.92 44.09
C SER A 467 42.28 -1.40 44.19
N GLY A 468 41.49 -0.60 43.50
CA GLY A 468 41.45 0.84 43.66
C GLY A 468 39.97 1.27 43.88
N HIS A 469 39.71 1.65 45.11
CA HIS A 469 38.55 2.42 45.56
C HIS A 469 38.67 3.87 45.11
N GLU A 470 37.50 4.51 44.93
CA GLU A 470 37.06 5.88 45.24
C GLU A 470 36.14 6.34 44.13
N GLY A 471 34.88 6.63 44.25
CA GLY A 471 34.21 7.46 45.21
C GLY A 471 34.20 8.92 44.75
N HIS A 472 33.23 9.33 43.88
CA HIS A 472 32.82 10.72 43.80
C HIS A 472 31.31 10.87 43.50
N THR A 473 30.65 11.48 44.51
CA THR A 473 29.32 12.00 44.57
C THR A 473 29.09 13.12 43.56
N ALA A 474 27.89 13.15 43.01
CA ALA A 474 27.32 14.21 42.18
C ALA A 474 27.03 15.47 42.99
N PRO A 475 26.83 16.62 42.36
CA PRO A 475 25.81 17.51 42.84
C PRO A 475 24.71 17.75 41.79
N MET A 476 23.49 17.77 42.31
CA MET A 476 22.26 18.24 41.64
C MET A 476 22.42 19.69 41.21
N ALA A 477 21.88 20.05 40.05
CA ALA A 477 21.64 21.42 39.64
C ALA A 477 20.19 21.55 39.18
N ASP A 478 19.47 22.34 39.95
CA ASP A 478 18.31 23.23 39.78
C ASP A 478 17.49 23.20 38.49
N GLU A 479 16.19 22.93 38.70
CA GLU A 479 15.06 23.36 37.88
C GLU A 479 14.82 24.86 37.94
N PRO A 480 14.48 25.57 36.89
CA PRO A 480 13.80 26.84 36.97
C PRO A 480 12.29 26.73 36.75
N LYS A 481 11.56 27.18 37.75
CA LYS A 481 10.10 27.43 37.76
C LYS A 481 9.69 28.52 36.75
N PRO A 482 8.46 28.46 36.21
CA PRO A 482 7.89 29.52 35.38
C PRO A 482 7.38 30.68 36.24
N LYS A 483 7.51 31.88 35.72
CA LYS A 483 6.85 33.09 36.20
C LYS A 483 5.91 33.69 35.16
N PRO A 484 5.06 34.61 35.55
CA PRO A 484 3.59 34.55 35.51
C PRO A 484 2.97 34.97 34.19
#